data_ce39a796a40dc09cf9ba9cc532e528f7
#
_entry.id   ce39a796a40dc09cf9ba9cc532e528f7
#
_cell.length_a   1.000
_cell.length_b   1.000
_cell.length_c   1.000
_cell.angle_alpha   90.00
_cell.angle_beta   90.00
_cell.angle_gamma   90.00
#
_symmetry.space_group_name_H-M   'P 1'
#
loop_
_entity.id
_entity.type
_entity.pdbx_description
1 polymer ?
#
loop_
_entity_poly.entity_id
_entity_poly.type
_entity_poly.pdbx_seq_one_letter_code
_entity_poly.pdbx_strand_id
1 'polypeptide(L)'
;AGETYFPVATAEITAFMPSLVSSFKFGHSLVPVGALIQDRSAGIIADTSLRAQTIPVTFAISPLGQPSRTLRTELISHKLLTPVLVGVVAVQAVNVIASDVAEVAVRVDSTLQVTGHPPLSQTDYLFSTDGYSGKMLSNSMGVRQLQEILSNPFGPVHIEKLDLKVELLFKSQVADLVSFALPSDELEPGTTVPIRVAIRPFGQPLSFLTIPVEVSRALAGQTVKIEVQAGSQVK
;
A
#
# COMPACT_ATOMS: atom_id res chain seq x y z
N ALA A 1 -13.02 17.88 13.07
CA ALA A 1 -12.80 17.41 11.70
C ALA A 1 -12.12 18.54 10.97
N GLY A 2 -10.84 18.40 10.65
CA GLY A 2 -10.10 19.41 9.88
C GLY A 2 -10.66 19.45 8.45
N GLU A 3 -10.90 20.64 7.95
CA GLU A 3 -11.27 20.85 6.56
C GLU A 3 -10.08 20.44 5.67
N THR A 4 -10.32 19.62 4.67
CA THR A 4 -9.30 19.26 3.69
C THR A 4 -9.40 20.22 2.53
N TYR A 5 -8.36 20.99 2.30
CA TYR A 5 -8.26 21.91 1.17
C TYR A 5 -7.56 21.21 0.00
N PHE A 6 -8.11 21.35 -1.21
CA PHE A 6 -7.51 20.82 -2.43
C PHE A 6 -6.53 21.86 -3.03
N PRO A 7 -5.39 21.41 -3.58
CA PRO A 7 -4.46 22.35 -4.21
C PRO A 7 -5.08 22.91 -5.49
N VAL A 8 -4.87 24.23 -5.69
CA VAL A 8 -5.22 24.94 -6.92
C VAL A 8 -3.95 25.46 -7.57
N ALA A 9 -3.81 25.21 -8.86
CA ALA A 9 -2.71 25.66 -9.69
C ALA A 9 -3.22 26.28 -10.99
N THR A 10 -2.41 27.14 -11.61
CA THR A 10 -2.58 27.45 -13.01
C THR A 10 -2.35 26.20 -13.85
N ALA A 11 -2.99 26.10 -14.99
CA ALA A 11 -2.87 24.93 -15.87
C ALA A 11 -2.73 25.35 -17.34
N GLU A 12 -1.97 24.54 -18.07
CA GLU A 12 -1.92 24.61 -19.53
C GLU A 12 -2.76 23.46 -20.10
N ILE A 13 -3.67 23.81 -21.02
CA ILE A 13 -4.49 22.82 -21.71
C ILE A 13 -3.70 22.27 -22.90
N THR A 14 -3.40 20.98 -22.86
CA THR A 14 -2.57 20.32 -23.89
C THR A 14 -3.37 19.65 -24.99
N ALA A 15 -4.61 19.23 -24.68
CA ALA A 15 -5.47 18.59 -25.67
C ALA A 15 -6.97 18.67 -25.27
N PHE A 16 -7.81 18.52 -26.26
CA PHE A 16 -9.26 18.34 -26.09
C PHE A 16 -9.65 16.94 -26.56
N MET A 17 -10.40 16.22 -25.74
CA MET A 17 -11.01 14.95 -26.12
C MET A 17 -12.49 15.18 -26.39
N PRO A 18 -12.90 15.26 -27.65
CA PRO A 18 -14.32 15.34 -28.02
C PRO A 18 -14.98 13.98 -27.72
N SER A 19 -16.18 14.01 -27.17
CA SER A 19 -16.99 12.83 -26.90
C SER A 19 -18.47 13.19 -27.09
N LEU A 20 -19.25 12.25 -27.58
CA LEU A 20 -20.71 12.41 -27.75
C LEU A 20 -21.42 12.49 -26.38
N VAL A 21 -20.84 11.96 -25.35
CA VAL A 21 -21.43 11.92 -24.00
C VAL A 21 -20.86 13.02 -23.11
N SER A 22 -19.55 13.18 -23.05
CA SER A 22 -18.89 14.19 -22.23
C SER A 22 -17.51 14.51 -22.79
N SER A 23 -17.35 15.71 -23.30
CA SER A 23 -16.03 16.20 -23.73
C SER A 23 -15.23 16.69 -22.55
N PHE A 24 -13.93 16.41 -22.55
CA PHE A 24 -13.03 16.85 -21.48
C PHE A 24 -11.70 17.38 -22.04
N LYS A 25 -11.02 18.15 -21.20
CA LYS A 25 -9.74 18.78 -21.52
C LYS A 25 -8.63 18.03 -20.78
N PHE A 26 -7.53 17.77 -21.48
CA PHE A 26 -6.28 17.41 -20.86
C PHE A 26 -5.47 18.67 -20.58
N GLY A 27 -4.87 18.71 -19.40
CA GLY A 27 -3.99 19.79 -19.03
C GLY A 27 -3.02 19.31 -17.95
N HIS A 28 -1.94 20.04 -17.77
CA HIS A 28 -1.02 19.85 -16.66
C HIS A 28 -0.96 21.12 -15.81
N SER A 29 -0.75 20.92 -14.51
CA SER A 29 -0.57 22.01 -13.55
C SER A 29 0.78 22.67 -13.75
N LEU A 30 0.81 24.00 -13.68
CA LEU A 30 2.03 24.81 -13.79
C LEU A 30 2.48 25.31 -12.42
N VAL A 31 1.80 26.32 -11.90
CA VAL A 31 2.20 27.01 -10.66
C VAL A 31 1.10 26.90 -9.62
N PRO A 32 1.40 26.36 -8.41
CA PRO A 32 0.45 26.37 -7.30
C PRO A 32 0.08 27.82 -6.91
N VAL A 33 -1.22 28.12 -6.88
CA VAL A 33 -1.71 29.47 -6.58
C VAL A 33 -2.43 29.56 -5.25
N GLY A 34 -2.91 28.46 -4.68
CA GLY A 34 -3.63 28.46 -3.43
C GLY A 34 -4.30 27.15 -3.12
N ALA A 35 -5.36 27.20 -2.33
CA ALA A 35 -6.18 26.05 -1.99
C ALA A 35 -7.65 26.31 -2.27
N LEU A 36 -8.35 25.29 -2.79
CA LEU A 36 -9.80 25.28 -2.99
C LEU A 36 -10.46 25.14 -1.62
N ILE A 37 -11.29 26.10 -1.26
CA ILE A 37 -12.05 26.11 0.00
C ILE A 37 -13.54 25.79 -0.23
N GLN A 38 -14.04 25.99 -1.44
CA GLN A 38 -15.43 25.72 -1.75
C GLN A 38 -15.61 25.40 -3.24
N ASP A 39 -16.36 24.35 -3.51
CA ASP A 39 -16.82 23.96 -4.85
C ASP A 39 -18.34 23.92 -4.86
N ARG A 40 -18.96 24.76 -5.70
CA ARG A 40 -20.41 24.85 -5.86
C ARG A 40 -20.76 24.89 -7.35
N SER A 41 -21.99 24.53 -7.67
CA SER A 41 -22.49 24.60 -9.05
C SER A 41 -22.38 25.98 -9.70
N ALA A 42 -22.43 27.05 -8.89
CA ALA A 42 -22.33 28.43 -9.39
C ALA A 42 -20.86 28.92 -9.56
N GLY A 43 -19.89 28.20 -8.98
CA GLY A 43 -18.47 28.57 -9.08
C GLY A 43 -17.63 28.00 -7.95
N ILE A 44 -16.32 28.12 -8.10
CA ILE A 44 -15.34 27.67 -7.13
C ILE A 44 -14.75 28.88 -6.40
N ILE A 45 -14.41 28.69 -5.13
CA ILE A 45 -13.69 29.68 -4.33
C ILE A 45 -12.34 29.08 -3.92
N ALA A 46 -11.27 29.77 -4.28
CA ALA A 46 -9.92 29.43 -3.87
C ALA A 46 -9.33 30.56 -3.05
N ASP A 47 -8.57 30.18 -2.01
CA ASP A 47 -7.81 31.13 -1.19
C ASP A 47 -6.33 31.02 -1.52
N THR A 48 -5.74 32.12 -1.96
CA THR A 48 -4.33 32.20 -2.37
C THR A 48 -3.37 32.25 -1.18
N SER A 49 -3.87 32.55 0.01
CA SER A 49 -3.08 32.56 1.25
C SER A 49 -2.93 31.15 1.86
N LEU A 50 -3.83 30.23 1.52
CA LEU A 50 -3.83 28.86 2.02
C LEU A 50 -3.01 27.92 1.13
N ARG A 51 -2.50 26.87 1.74
CA ARG A 51 -1.86 25.73 1.04
C ARG A 51 -2.54 24.45 1.46
N ALA A 52 -2.79 23.58 0.48
CA ALA A 52 -3.26 22.23 0.74
C ALA A 52 -2.16 21.43 1.45
N GLN A 53 -2.56 20.59 2.39
CA GLN A 53 -1.64 19.65 3.01
C GLN A 53 -1.37 18.51 2.04
N THR A 54 -0.11 18.29 1.70
CA THR A 54 0.34 17.20 0.83
C THR A 54 1.29 16.28 1.58
N ILE A 55 1.39 15.05 1.10
CA ILE A 55 2.31 14.03 1.57
C ILE A 55 3.29 13.76 0.45
N PRO A 56 4.59 14.02 0.65
CA PRO A 56 5.62 13.59 -0.29
C PRO A 56 5.65 12.06 -0.41
N VAL A 57 5.58 11.54 -1.64
CA VAL A 57 5.61 10.10 -1.92
C VAL A 57 6.72 9.80 -2.92
N THR A 58 7.54 8.82 -2.57
CA THR A 58 8.61 8.32 -3.44
C THR A 58 8.29 6.89 -3.85
N PHE A 59 8.31 6.63 -5.15
CA PHE A 59 8.24 5.28 -5.72
C PHE A 59 9.59 4.94 -6.31
N ALA A 60 10.26 3.92 -5.78
CA ALA A 60 11.47 3.34 -6.36
C ALA A 60 11.09 1.99 -6.97
N ILE A 61 11.08 1.89 -8.30
CA ILE A 61 10.61 0.70 -9.03
C ILE A 61 11.80 0.02 -9.69
N SER A 62 11.99 -1.25 -9.37
CA SER A 62 13.09 -2.07 -9.88
C SER A 62 12.50 -3.29 -10.61
N PRO A 63 12.57 -3.37 -11.94
CA PRO A 63 12.40 -4.64 -12.64
C PRO A 63 13.53 -5.59 -12.25
N LEU A 64 13.26 -6.88 -12.17
CA LEU A 64 14.25 -7.88 -11.79
C LEU A 64 15.52 -7.77 -12.69
N GLY A 65 16.67 -7.56 -12.06
CA GLY A 65 17.94 -7.45 -12.73
C GLY A 65 18.19 -6.14 -13.49
N GLN A 66 17.32 -5.13 -13.31
CA GLN A 66 17.48 -3.80 -13.94
C GLN A 66 17.67 -2.70 -12.87
N PRO A 67 18.25 -1.55 -13.27
CA PRO A 67 18.37 -0.41 -12.37
C PRO A 67 17.01 0.12 -11.91
N SER A 68 16.94 0.52 -10.66
CA SER A 68 15.73 1.16 -10.09
C SER A 68 15.48 2.51 -10.75
N ARG A 69 14.21 2.79 -11.02
CA ARG A 69 13.72 4.12 -11.43
C ARG A 69 12.94 4.74 -10.31
N THR A 70 13.19 6.01 -10.04
CA THR A 70 12.55 6.74 -8.94
C THR A 70 11.60 7.80 -9.50
N LEU A 71 10.35 7.73 -9.05
CA LEU A 71 9.34 8.77 -9.24
C LEU A 71 9.08 9.46 -7.90
N ARG A 72 9.07 10.78 -7.87
CA ARG A 72 8.67 11.58 -6.71
C ARG A 72 7.44 12.39 -7.05
N THR A 73 6.48 12.42 -6.14
CA THR A 73 5.25 13.18 -6.28
C THR A 73 4.77 13.65 -4.90
N GLU A 74 3.81 14.55 -4.91
CA GLU A 74 3.08 14.95 -3.71
C GLU A 74 1.61 14.58 -3.88
N LEU A 75 1.05 13.93 -2.90
CA LEU A 75 -0.37 13.56 -2.86
C LEU A 75 -1.08 14.34 -1.78
N ILE A 76 -2.33 14.72 -2.03
CA ILE A 76 -3.15 15.39 -1.02
C ILE A 76 -3.27 14.52 0.24
N SER A 77 -3.18 15.14 1.42
CA SER A 77 -3.41 14.46 2.69
C SER A 77 -4.92 14.35 2.95
N HIS A 78 -5.52 13.23 2.54
CA HIS A 78 -6.94 12.98 2.69
C HIS A 78 -7.21 11.49 2.94
N LYS A 79 -8.00 11.19 3.99
CA LYS A 79 -8.23 9.82 4.49
C LYS A 79 -8.71 8.82 3.44
N LEU A 80 -9.48 9.25 2.44
CA LEU A 80 -10.00 8.37 1.38
C LEU A 80 -9.19 8.47 0.08
N LEU A 81 -8.77 9.69 -0.29
CA LEU A 81 -8.13 9.89 -1.59
C LEU A 81 -6.65 9.49 -1.60
N THR A 82 -5.91 9.76 -0.53
CA THR A 82 -4.48 9.48 -0.51
C THR A 82 -4.17 8.00 -0.79
N PRO A 83 -4.81 7.01 -0.13
CA PRO A 83 -4.55 5.60 -0.43
C PRO A 83 -4.89 5.21 -1.87
N VAL A 84 -5.99 5.75 -2.42
CA VAL A 84 -6.39 5.52 -3.81
C VAL A 84 -5.37 6.10 -4.77
N LEU A 85 -4.93 7.34 -4.55
CA LEU A 85 -3.95 8.02 -5.39
C LEU A 85 -2.59 7.33 -5.34
N VAL A 86 -2.16 6.81 -4.18
CA VAL A 86 -0.96 5.97 -4.08
C VAL A 86 -1.05 4.78 -5.04
N GLY A 87 -2.18 4.07 -5.04
CA GLY A 87 -2.42 2.95 -5.95
C GLY A 87 -2.38 3.36 -7.43
N VAL A 88 -3.04 4.45 -7.78
CA VAL A 88 -3.09 4.97 -9.17
C VAL A 88 -1.70 5.36 -9.66
N VAL A 89 -0.94 6.14 -8.88
CA VAL A 89 0.40 6.59 -9.27
C VAL A 89 1.35 5.39 -9.38
N ALA A 90 1.26 4.42 -8.46
CA ALA A 90 2.10 3.24 -8.51
C ALA A 90 1.86 2.38 -9.76
N VAL A 91 0.59 2.20 -10.15
CA VAL A 91 0.24 1.50 -11.41
C VAL A 91 0.82 2.22 -12.61
N GLN A 92 0.64 3.54 -12.70
CA GLN A 92 1.21 4.31 -13.79
C GLN A 92 2.73 4.22 -13.84
N ALA A 93 3.38 4.31 -12.69
CA ALA A 93 4.83 4.19 -12.57
C ALA A 93 5.35 2.82 -13.01
N VAL A 94 4.63 1.74 -12.68
CA VAL A 94 4.98 0.38 -13.14
C VAL A 94 4.72 0.22 -14.64
N ASN A 95 3.58 0.71 -15.15
CA ASN A 95 3.24 0.59 -16.56
C ASN A 95 4.25 1.29 -17.48
N VAL A 96 4.84 2.39 -17.05
CA VAL A 96 5.93 3.08 -17.79
C VAL A 96 7.19 2.22 -17.89
N ILE A 97 7.39 1.28 -16.94
CA ILE A 97 8.61 0.49 -16.81
C ILE A 97 8.43 -0.93 -17.35
N ALA A 98 7.22 -1.51 -17.20
CA ALA A 98 6.91 -2.90 -17.51
C ALA A 98 5.46 -3.01 -18.01
N SER A 99 5.20 -2.58 -19.25
CA SER A 99 3.85 -2.47 -19.84
C SER A 99 3.18 -3.81 -20.18
N ASP A 100 3.93 -4.90 -20.36
CA ASP A 100 3.43 -6.12 -21.01
C ASP A 100 3.49 -7.38 -20.13
N VAL A 101 3.36 -7.22 -18.81
CA VAL A 101 3.46 -8.37 -17.89
C VAL A 101 2.07 -8.85 -17.50
N ALA A 102 1.67 -10.03 -17.98
CA ALA A 102 0.38 -10.65 -17.67
C ALA A 102 0.35 -11.25 -16.25
N GLU A 103 1.43 -11.97 -15.86
CA GLU A 103 1.57 -12.52 -14.51
C GLU A 103 2.69 -11.77 -13.79
N VAL A 104 2.40 -11.20 -12.65
CA VAL A 104 3.37 -10.42 -11.90
C VAL A 104 3.34 -10.78 -10.42
N ALA A 105 4.52 -11.07 -9.89
CA ALA A 105 4.79 -11.06 -8.47
C ALA A 105 5.55 -9.78 -8.13
N VAL A 106 5.20 -9.15 -7.03
CA VAL A 106 5.78 -7.87 -6.61
C VAL A 106 6.14 -7.95 -5.14
N ARG A 107 7.36 -7.56 -4.83
CA ARG A 107 7.75 -7.24 -3.47
C ARG A 107 7.61 -5.73 -3.27
N VAL A 108 6.93 -5.33 -2.22
CA VAL A 108 6.73 -3.93 -1.84
C VAL A 108 7.33 -3.70 -0.46
N ASP A 109 8.41 -2.95 -0.39
CA ASP A 109 8.92 -2.42 0.88
C ASP A 109 8.38 -1.01 1.05
N SER A 110 7.57 -0.77 2.07
CA SER A 110 7.00 0.53 2.39
C SER A 110 7.59 1.08 3.68
N THR A 111 7.85 2.39 3.70
CA THR A 111 8.27 3.11 4.91
C THR A 111 7.44 4.37 5.03
N LEU A 112 6.67 4.46 6.10
CA LEU A 112 5.82 5.60 6.43
C LEU A 112 6.43 6.36 7.61
N GLN A 113 6.68 7.64 7.41
CA GLN A 113 7.17 8.53 8.46
C GLN A 113 6.02 9.39 8.98
N VAL A 114 5.77 9.27 10.27
CA VAL A 114 4.74 10.04 10.99
C VAL A 114 5.43 10.93 12.02
N THR A 115 5.07 12.19 12.08
CA THR A 115 5.66 13.16 13.02
C THR A 115 5.54 12.68 14.46
N GLY A 116 6.66 12.69 15.18
CA GLY A 116 6.73 12.27 16.58
C GLY A 116 6.70 10.77 16.83
N HIS A 117 6.73 9.94 15.79
CA HIS A 117 6.75 8.48 15.88
C HIS A 117 7.94 7.88 15.13
N PRO A 118 8.42 6.68 15.54
CA PRO A 118 9.40 5.94 14.76
C PRO A 118 8.82 5.58 13.37
N PRO A 119 9.69 5.42 12.34
CA PRO A 119 9.24 5.00 11.02
C PRO A 119 8.54 3.63 11.07
N LEU A 120 7.42 3.51 10.38
CA LEU A 120 6.71 2.26 10.18
C LEU A 120 7.19 1.64 8.88
N SER A 121 7.83 0.47 8.96
CA SER A 121 8.34 -0.25 7.79
C SER A 121 7.65 -1.60 7.64
N GLN A 122 7.23 -1.91 6.41
CA GLN A 122 6.55 -3.15 6.06
C GLN A 122 7.09 -3.72 4.75
N THR A 123 7.08 -5.04 4.65
CA THR A 123 7.39 -5.75 3.41
C THR A 123 6.21 -6.63 3.05
N ASP A 124 5.71 -6.46 1.84
CA ASP A 124 4.62 -7.24 1.27
C ASP A 124 5.08 -8.01 0.04
N TYR A 125 4.53 -9.21 -0.15
CA TYR A 125 4.64 -9.99 -1.38
C TYR A 125 3.25 -10.12 -1.99
N LEU A 126 3.08 -9.55 -3.17
CA LEU A 126 1.81 -9.50 -3.88
C LEU A 126 1.92 -10.29 -5.19
N PHE A 127 0.85 -10.94 -5.58
CA PHE A 127 0.79 -11.69 -6.83
C PHE A 127 -0.53 -11.42 -7.56
N SER A 128 -0.46 -11.34 -8.88
CA SER A 128 -1.63 -11.19 -9.74
C SER A 128 -1.42 -11.97 -11.04
N THR A 129 -2.48 -12.63 -11.50
CA THR A 129 -2.56 -13.27 -12.83
C THR A 129 -3.07 -12.33 -13.91
N ASP A 130 -3.62 -11.19 -13.53
CA ASP A 130 -4.26 -10.22 -14.43
C ASP A 130 -3.39 -8.96 -14.61
N GLY A 131 -2.09 -9.11 -14.41
CA GLY A 131 -1.16 -8.00 -14.46
C GLY A 131 -1.16 -7.12 -13.20
N TYR A 132 -0.43 -6.02 -13.28
CA TYR A 132 -0.29 -5.08 -12.18
C TYR A 132 -1.49 -4.13 -12.08
N SER A 133 -2.16 -4.09 -10.94
CA SER A 133 -3.32 -3.23 -10.73
C SER A 133 -3.23 -2.38 -9.46
N GLY A 134 -3.92 -1.23 -9.45
CA GLY A 134 -4.01 -0.36 -8.28
C GLY A 134 -4.62 -1.07 -7.06
N LYS A 135 -5.58 -1.97 -7.29
CA LYS A 135 -6.19 -2.79 -6.25
C LYS A 135 -5.16 -3.70 -5.55
N MET A 136 -4.21 -4.24 -6.31
CA MET A 136 -3.12 -5.06 -5.78
C MET A 136 -2.29 -4.27 -4.75
N LEU A 137 -1.89 -3.05 -5.10
CA LEU A 137 -1.08 -2.20 -4.21
C LEU A 137 -1.88 -1.63 -3.05
N SER A 138 -3.15 -1.29 -3.26
CA SER A 138 -4.04 -0.81 -2.20
C SER A 138 -4.26 -1.85 -1.10
N ASN A 139 -4.02 -3.13 -1.39
CA ASN A 139 -4.07 -4.21 -0.42
C ASN A 139 -2.75 -4.42 0.34
N SER A 140 -1.67 -3.72 -0.03
CA SER A 140 -0.42 -3.81 0.73
C SER A 140 -0.59 -3.28 2.14
N MET A 141 0.11 -3.87 3.10
CA MET A 141 0.06 -3.46 4.50
C MET A 141 0.44 -1.99 4.68
N GLY A 142 1.45 -1.52 3.95
CA GLY A 142 1.89 -0.11 4.02
C GLY A 142 0.82 0.88 3.59
N VAL A 143 0.04 0.59 2.54
CA VAL A 143 -1.08 1.45 2.10
C VAL A 143 -2.27 1.35 3.05
N ARG A 144 -2.54 0.18 3.61
CA ARG A 144 -3.58 0.00 4.64
C ARG A 144 -3.24 0.77 5.91
N GLN A 145 -2.02 0.68 6.40
CA GLN A 145 -1.55 1.46 7.55
C GLN A 145 -1.67 2.97 7.30
N LEU A 146 -1.32 3.44 6.11
CA LEU A 146 -1.53 4.83 5.70
C LEU A 146 -3.01 5.23 5.85
N GLN A 147 -3.93 4.40 5.38
CA GLN A 147 -5.37 4.64 5.50
C GLN A 147 -5.85 4.68 6.96
N GLU A 148 -5.38 3.74 7.78
CA GLU A 148 -5.73 3.65 9.20
C GLU A 148 -5.23 4.89 9.97
N ILE A 149 -4.00 5.31 9.71
CA ILE A 149 -3.40 6.50 10.33
C ILE A 149 -4.14 7.78 9.93
N LEU A 150 -4.46 7.94 8.63
CA LEU A 150 -5.23 9.09 8.15
C LEU A 150 -6.69 9.09 8.65
N SER A 151 -7.22 7.93 9.03
CA SER A 151 -8.58 7.77 9.56
C SER A 151 -8.64 7.73 11.08
N ASN A 152 -7.50 7.90 11.75
CA ASN A 152 -7.38 7.86 13.21
C ASN A 152 -8.36 8.85 13.88
N PRO A 153 -9.17 8.38 14.86
CA PRO A 153 -10.18 9.21 15.51
C PRO A 153 -9.64 10.03 16.71
N PHE A 154 -8.41 9.77 17.15
CA PHE A 154 -7.89 10.32 18.40
C PHE A 154 -7.31 11.73 18.28
N GLY A 155 -6.96 12.16 17.06
CA GLY A 155 -6.42 13.49 16.81
C GLY A 155 -5.80 13.65 15.43
N PRO A 156 -5.42 14.87 15.04
CA PRO A 156 -4.77 15.10 13.75
C PRO A 156 -3.39 14.45 13.73
N VAL A 157 -3.12 13.72 12.66
CA VAL A 157 -1.83 13.09 12.41
C VAL A 157 -1.19 13.74 11.19
N HIS A 158 0.08 14.08 11.30
CA HIS A 158 0.87 14.58 10.18
C HIS A 158 1.81 13.52 9.66
N ILE A 159 1.64 13.18 8.38
CA ILE A 159 2.51 12.26 7.66
C ILE A 159 3.56 13.09 6.94
N GLU A 160 4.82 12.84 7.26
CA GLU A 160 5.96 13.58 6.69
C GLU A 160 6.31 13.07 5.29
N LYS A 161 6.25 11.74 5.10
CA LYS A 161 6.51 11.11 3.80
C LYS A 161 6.08 9.65 3.77
N LEU A 162 5.93 9.14 2.55
CA LEU A 162 5.77 7.71 2.25
C LEU A 162 6.79 7.31 1.19
N ASP A 163 7.64 6.36 1.50
CA ASP A 163 8.57 5.75 0.56
C ASP A 163 8.09 4.33 0.22
N LEU A 164 7.95 4.03 -1.07
CA LEU A 164 7.55 2.73 -1.61
C LEU A 164 8.63 2.22 -2.56
N LYS A 165 9.26 1.10 -2.19
CA LYS A 165 10.17 0.39 -3.07
C LYS A 165 9.44 -0.82 -3.64
N VAL A 166 9.28 -0.86 -4.96
CA VAL A 166 8.54 -1.88 -5.70
C VAL A 166 9.53 -2.68 -6.54
N GLU A 167 9.70 -3.94 -6.22
CA GLU A 167 10.52 -4.87 -6.97
C GLU A 167 9.63 -5.82 -7.77
N LEU A 168 9.74 -5.81 -9.09
CA LEU A 168 8.99 -6.69 -9.97
C LEU A 168 9.70 -8.05 -10.08
N LEU A 169 9.03 -9.09 -9.64
CA LEU A 169 9.53 -10.45 -9.64
C LEU A 169 8.79 -11.24 -10.72
N PHE A 170 9.53 -11.89 -11.63
CA PHE A 170 8.93 -12.71 -12.70
C PHE A 170 8.66 -14.18 -12.28
N LYS A 171 8.81 -14.48 -10.99
CA LYS A 171 8.44 -15.77 -10.41
C LYS A 171 7.48 -15.55 -9.25
N SER A 172 6.38 -16.26 -9.26
CA SER A 172 5.47 -16.29 -8.12
C SER A 172 6.21 -16.82 -6.89
N GLN A 173 6.26 -16.02 -5.83
CA GLN A 173 6.78 -16.41 -4.51
C GLN A 173 5.65 -16.60 -3.49
N VAL A 174 4.42 -16.72 -3.96
CA VAL A 174 3.27 -17.01 -3.11
C VAL A 174 3.05 -18.51 -2.99
N ALA A 175 2.55 -18.91 -1.84
CA ALA A 175 2.13 -20.27 -1.58
C ALA A 175 0.77 -20.26 -0.87
N ASP A 176 -0.07 -21.23 -1.21
CA ASP A 176 -1.29 -21.47 -0.46
C ASP A 176 -0.95 -22.15 0.87
N LEU A 177 -1.53 -21.65 1.96
CA LEU A 177 -1.53 -22.32 3.24
C LEU A 177 -2.58 -23.44 3.18
N VAL A 178 -2.13 -24.71 3.21
CA VAL A 178 -3.02 -25.87 3.05
C VAL A 178 -3.50 -26.37 4.41
N SER A 179 -2.59 -26.55 5.36
CA SER A 179 -2.89 -27.00 6.72
C SER A 179 -1.71 -26.76 7.65
N PHE A 180 -1.95 -26.91 8.93
CA PHE A 180 -0.89 -26.99 9.93
C PHE A 180 -1.15 -28.08 10.94
N ALA A 181 -0.10 -28.53 11.62
CA ALA A 181 -0.18 -29.54 12.66
C ALA A 181 0.69 -29.16 13.84
N LEU A 182 0.17 -29.37 15.02
CA LEU A 182 0.90 -29.28 16.29
C LEU A 182 1.48 -30.66 16.64
N PRO A 183 2.59 -30.73 17.35
CA PRO A 183 3.16 -32.00 17.81
C PRO A 183 2.30 -32.68 18.89
N SER A 184 1.51 -31.90 19.64
CA SER A 184 0.59 -32.36 20.69
C SER A 184 -0.52 -31.33 20.90
N ASP A 185 -1.68 -31.78 21.37
CA ASP A 185 -2.77 -30.91 21.84
C ASP A 185 -2.43 -30.24 23.19
N GLU A 186 -1.52 -30.83 23.96
CA GLU A 186 -0.99 -30.25 25.20
C GLU A 186 0.44 -29.77 24.96
N LEU A 187 0.66 -28.46 25.22
CA LEU A 187 1.95 -27.79 25.02
C LEU A 187 2.52 -27.32 26.36
N GLU A 188 3.80 -27.52 26.57
CA GLU A 188 4.47 -27.12 27.80
C GLU A 188 4.81 -25.62 27.81
N PRO A 189 4.30 -24.84 28.79
CA PRO A 189 4.56 -23.40 28.89
C PRO A 189 6.05 -23.09 29.10
N GLY A 190 6.60 -22.13 28.39
CA GLY A 190 7.99 -21.73 28.41
C GLY A 190 8.89 -22.54 27.47
N THR A 191 8.32 -23.40 26.63
CA THR A 191 9.08 -24.16 25.62
C THR A 191 8.85 -23.59 24.22
N THR A 192 9.75 -23.91 23.30
CA THR A 192 9.58 -23.62 21.86
C THR A 192 9.07 -24.87 21.17
N VAL A 193 7.91 -24.76 20.53
CA VAL A 193 7.21 -25.86 19.90
C VAL A 193 7.30 -25.73 18.38
N PRO A 194 7.70 -26.79 17.63
CA PRO A 194 7.75 -26.76 16.18
C PRO A 194 6.33 -26.97 15.60
N ILE A 195 5.77 -25.96 14.98
CA ILE A 195 4.52 -26.08 14.21
C ILE A 195 4.86 -26.47 12.77
N ARG A 196 4.34 -27.60 12.31
CA ARG A 196 4.51 -28.06 10.94
C ARG A 196 3.41 -27.47 10.07
N VAL A 197 3.79 -26.69 9.08
CA VAL A 197 2.87 -26.02 8.16
C VAL A 197 3.02 -26.60 6.75
N ALA A 198 1.92 -27.06 6.18
CA ALA A 198 1.86 -27.53 4.80
C ALA A 198 1.52 -26.34 3.89
N ILE A 199 2.38 -26.09 2.94
CA ILE A 199 2.21 -25.04 1.94
C ILE A 199 2.27 -25.62 0.53
N ARG A 200 1.56 -25.00 -0.40
CA ARG A 200 1.65 -25.31 -1.83
C ARG A 200 2.13 -24.07 -2.57
N PRO A 201 3.41 -24.01 -2.94
CA PRO A 201 3.90 -22.92 -3.78
C PRO A 201 3.22 -22.96 -5.15
N PHE A 202 3.01 -21.79 -5.76
CA PHE A 202 2.36 -21.67 -7.06
C PHE A 202 3.06 -22.54 -8.12
N GLY A 203 2.30 -23.42 -8.79
CA GLY A 203 2.83 -24.32 -9.80
C GLY A 203 3.78 -25.42 -9.30
N GLN A 204 3.88 -25.64 -7.97
CA GLN A 204 4.77 -26.62 -7.37
C GLN A 204 4.04 -27.66 -6.50
N PRO A 205 4.65 -28.81 -6.22
CA PRO A 205 4.08 -29.78 -5.30
C PRO A 205 4.02 -29.26 -3.85
N LEU A 206 3.19 -29.90 -3.05
CA LEU A 206 3.07 -29.64 -1.61
C LEU A 206 4.43 -29.73 -0.93
N SER A 207 4.74 -28.76 -0.11
CA SER A 207 5.95 -28.72 0.72
C SER A 207 5.61 -28.40 2.19
N PHE A 208 6.58 -28.61 3.08
CA PHE A 208 6.37 -28.43 4.50
C PHE A 208 7.40 -27.46 5.05
N LEU A 209 6.92 -26.55 5.90
CA LEU A 209 7.75 -25.66 6.72
C LEU A 209 7.59 -26.04 8.19
N THR A 210 8.64 -25.84 8.97
CA THR A 210 8.55 -25.95 10.42
C THR A 210 8.80 -24.57 11.01
N ILE A 211 7.82 -24.06 11.74
CA ILE A 211 7.87 -22.75 12.38
C ILE A 211 8.02 -22.94 13.88
N PRO A 212 9.13 -22.51 14.47
CA PRO A 212 9.29 -22.54 15.93
C PRO A 212 8.44 -21.44 16.57
N VAL A 213 7.57 -21.84 17.51
CA VAL A 213 6.70 -20.91 18.24
C VAL A 213 6.97 -21.05 19.74
N GLU A 214 7.29 -19.95 20.40
CA GLU A 214 7.48 -19.90 21.85
C GLU A 214 6.13 -19.86 22.56
N VAL A 215 5.89 -20.83 23.45
CA VAL A 215 4.70 -20.88 24.29
C VAL A 215 4.96 -20.08 25.56
N SER A 216 4.29 -18.94 25.71
CA SER A 216 4.48 -18.07 26.87
C SER A 216 4.13 -18.80 28.18
N ARG A 217 4.96 -18.63 29.22
CA ARG A 217 4.70 -19.15 30.57
C ARG A 217 3.39 -18.61 31.18
N ALA A 218 2.95 -17.44 30.76
CA ALA A 218 1.70 -16.83 31.20
C ALA A 218 0.45 -17.62 30.78
N LEU A 219 0.58 -18.55 29.82
CA LEU A 219 -0.51 -19.39 29.31
C LEU A 219 -0.66 -20.72 30.08
N ALA A 220 0.08 -20.92 31.17
CA ALA A 220 0.03 -22.15 31.95
C ALA A 220 -1.41 -22.44 32.45
N GLY A 221 -1.91 -23.65 32.17
CA GLY A 221 -3.26 -24.10 32.55
C GLY A 221 -4.42 -23.47 31.75
N GLN A 222 -4.11 -22.74 30.68
CA GLN A 222 -5.12 -22.14 29.82
C GLN A 222 -5.33 -22.94 28.54
N THR A 223 -6.55 -22.94 28.01
CA THR A 223 -6.85 -23.37 26.65
C THR A 223 -6.74 -22.19 25.72
N VAL A 224 -5.86 -22.29 24.73
CA VAL A 224 -5.60 -21.22 23.76
C VAL A 224 -5.91 -21.68 22.36
N LYS A 225 -6.33 -20.76 21.50
CA LYS A 225 -6.51 -20.98 20.07
C LYS A 225 -5.25 -20.54 19.33
N ILE A 226 -4.67 -21.43 18.56
CA ILE A 226 -3.56 -21.11 17.66
C ILE A 226 -4.13 -20.95 16.25
N GLU A 227 -3.89 -19.79 15.65
CA GLU A 227 -4.24 -19.51 14.26
C GLU A 227 -2.98 -19.32 13.43
N VAL A 228 -2.93 -19.98 12.29
CA VAL A 228 -1.89 -19.76 11.27
C VAL A 228 -2.56 -19.08 10.09
N GLN A 229 -2.12 -17.88 9.78
CA GLN A 229 -2.71 -17.04 8.73
C GLN A 229 -1.65 -16.67 7.69
N ALA A 230 -2.09 -16.41 6.45
CA ALA A 230 -1.24 -15.78 5.45
C ALA A 230 -0.88 -14.35 5.89
N GLY A 231 0.33 -13.87 5.56
CA GLY A 231 0.80 -12.55 5.98
C GLY A 231 -0.12 -11.39 5.60
N SER A 232 -0.85 -11.52 4.48
CA SER A 232 -1.87 -10.55 4.05
C SER A 232 -3.15 -10.52 4.92
N GLN A 233 -3.35 -11.48 5.81
CA GLN A 233 -4.52 -11.61 6.68
C GLN A 233 -4.23 -11.29 8.15
N VAL A 234 -2.97 -11.06 8.50
CA VAL A 234 -2.58 -10.68 9.86
C VAL A 234 -3.11 -9.27 10.14
N LYS A 235 -3.88 -9.12 11.20
CA LYS A 235 -4.45 -7.85 11.67
C LYS A 235 -3.56 -7.20 12.70
#